data_f00335ec67223d00a3bc51f588f0289f
#
_entry.id   f00335ec67223d00a3bc51f588f0289f
#
_cell.length_a   1.000
_cell.length_b   1.000
_cell.length_c   1.000
_cell.angle_alpha   90.00
_cell.angle_beta   90.00
_cell.angle_gamma   90.00
#
_symmetry.space_group_name_H-M   'P 1'
#
loop_
_entity.id
_entity.type
_entity.pdbx_description
1 polymer ?
#
loop_
_entity_poly.entity_id
_entity_poly.type
_entity_poly.pdbx_seq_one_letter_code
_entity_poly.pdbx_strand_id
1 'polypeptide(L)'
;MRTMKAAVFVKPGKIVLDEKPVPKAGPGEALVKITTTTICGTDVHILKGEYPVKPGLTIGHEPVGVIEELGTGVTGYRIGQRVLVGAITPCGQCYACLDNHSSQCGGHGAYGWKALGGWKFGNTIDGCQAEYVLVPDAMANLEPIPDDLTDEQVLMCPDIMSTGFSGAESGKVKIGDTVVVFAQGPIGLCATAGAKLRGATRIITVDGIAERLAISKRMGADITINFREKNPIDEIMKITDGKGVDVA
;
A
#
# COMPACT_ATOMS: atom_id res chain seq x y z
N MET A 1 7.36 -32.30 2.94
CA MET A 1 7.61 -30.86 2.58
C MET A 1 6.71 -30.06 3.50
N ARG A 2 7.21 -28.99 4.16
CA ARG A 2 6.37 -28.14 5.04
C ARG A 2 5.35 -27.40 4.19
N THR A 3 4.07 -27.40 4.58
CA THR A 3 2.99 -26.68 3.91
C THR A 3 2.52 -25.51 4.74
N MET A 4 1.82 -24.57 4.13
CA MET A 4 1.21 -23.37 4.72
C MET A 4 -0.19 -23.17 4.17
N LYS A 5 -1.06 -22.56 4.95
CA LYS A 5 -2.36 -22.07 4.48
C LYS A 5 -2.20 -20.77 3.71
N ALA A 6 -2.92 -20.65 2.60
CA ALA A 6 -2.89 -19.45 1.74
C ALA A 6 -4.26 -19.17 1.14
N ALA A 7 -4.60 -17.89 0.99
CA ALA A 7 -5.79 -17.45 0.25
C ALA A 7 -5.46 -17.41 -1.25
N VAL A 8 -5.96 -18.38 -2.00
CA VAL A 8 -5.60 -18.63 -3.39
C VAL A 8 -6.71 -18.17 -4.33
N PHE A 9 -6.35 -17.34 -5.30
CA PHE A 9 -7.26 -16.94 -6.37
C PHE A 9 -7.48 -18.09 -7.35
N VAL A 10 -8.74 -18.48 -7.55
CA VAL A 10 -9.13 -19.56 -8.47
C VAL A 10 -9.66 -19.00 -9.79
N LYS A 11 -10.57 -18.05 -9.71
CA LYS A 11 -11.20 -17.35 -10.85
C LYS A 11 -11.99 -16.15 -10.31
N PRO A 12 -12.46 -15.25 -11.17
CA PRO A 12 -13.41 -14.22 -10.76
C PRO A 12 -14.58 -14.78 -9.93
N GLY A 13 -14.84 -14.15 -8.81
CA GLY A 13 -15.84 -14.56 -7.82
C GLY A 13 -15.39 -15.68 -6.88
N LYS A 14 -14.15 -16.20 -6.99
CA LYS A 14 -13.71 -17.33 -6.15
C LYS A 14 -12.27 -17.21 -5.69
N ILE A 15 -12.10 -17.02 -4.38
CA ILE A 15 -10.85 -17.21 -3.63
C ILE A 15 -11.10 -18.34 -2.63
N VAL A 16 -10.13 -19.22 -2.42
CA VAL A 16 -10.23 -20.35 -1.49
C VAL A 16 -9.04 -20.34 -0.53
N LEU A 17 -9.26 -20.84 0.68
CA LEU A 17 -8.16 -21.18 1.56
C LEU A 17 -7.64 -22.57 1.14
N ASP A 18 -6.39 -22.64 0.74
CA ASP A 18 -5.75 -23.85 0.24
C ASP A 18 -4.37 -24.06 0.89
N GLU A 19 -3.80 -25.26 0.74
CA GLU A 19 -2.47 -25.57 1.21
C GLU A 19 -1.45 -25.41 0.07
N LYS A 20 -0.38 -24.68 0.35
CA LYS A 20 0.76 -24.48 -0.56
C LYS A 20 2.06 -24.90 0.11
N PRO A 21 3.08 -25.31 -0.65
CA PRO A 21 4.42 -25.52 -0.09
C PRO A 21 4.96 -24.21 0.50
N VAL A 22 5.60 -24.29 1.68
CA VAL A 22 6.37 -23.14 2.20
C VAL A 22 7.58 -22.94 1.28
N PRO A 23 7.77 -21.74 0.69
CA PRO A 23 8.92 -21.46 -0.16
C PRO A 23 10.23 -21.45 0.64
N LYS A 24 11.36 -21.47 -0.05
CA LYS A 24 12.70 -21.29 0.52
C LYS A 24 13.33 -20.02 -0.03
N ALA A 25 14.08 -19.32 0.82
CA ALA A 25 14.78 -18.12 0.41
C ALA A 25 15.97 -18.46 -0.51
N GLY A 26 15.92 -17.94 -1.72
CA GLY A 26 17.04 -17.94 -2.67
C GLY A 26 17.96 -16.73 -2.47
N PRO A 27 18.98 -16.56 -3.32
CA PRO A 27 19.88 -15.40 -3.25
C PRO A 27 19.13 -14.07 -3.31
N GLY A 28 19.40 -13.16 -2.36
CA GLY A 28 18.76 -11.85 -2.28
C GLY A 28 17.33 -11.84 -1.72
N GLU A 29 16.79 -13.02 -1.36
CA GLU A 29 15.41 -13.16 -0.88
C GLU A 29 15.35 -13.37 0.63
N ALA A 30 14.20 -13.11 1.23
CA ALA A 30 13.90 -13.46 2.62
C ALA A 30 12.56 -14.17 2.71
N LEU A 31 12.48 -15.21 3.55
CA LEU A 31 11.22 -15.83 3.94
C LEU A 31 10.72 -15.14 5.21
N VAL A 32 9.54 -14.57 5.13
CA VAL A 32 8.89 -13.90 6.27
C VAL A 32 7.68 -14.71 6.71
N LYS A 33 7.65 -15.09 8.00
CA LYS A 33 6.47 -15.63 8.66
C LYS A 33 5.53 -14.46 8.98
N ILE A 34 4.35 -14.47 8.39
CA ILE A 34 3.38 -13.37 8.53
C ILE A 34 2.71 -13.43 9.90
N THR A 35 2.72 -12.31 10.61
CA THR A 35 2.01 -12.12 11.87
C THR A 35 0.69 -11.41 11.66
N THR A 36 0.64 -10.46 10.73
CA THR A 36 -0.58 -9.77 10.35
C THR A 36 -0.52 -9.27 8.90
N THR A 37 -1.67 -9.17 8.26
CA THR A 37 -1.85 -8.67 6.90
C THR A 37 -3.23 -8.04 6.76
N THR A 38 -3.45 -7.26 5.71
CA THR A 38 -4.75 -6.62 5.44
C THR A 38 -5.50 -7.32 4.33
N ILE A 39 -6.77 -6.94 4.18
CA ILE A 39 -7.55 -7.11 2.96
C ILE A 39 -7.70 -5.72 2.34
N CYS A 40 -7.06 -5.50 1.20
CA CYS A 40 -7.10 -4.24 0.45
C CYS A 40 -8.29 -4.20 -0.52
N GLY A 41 -8.67 -3.00 -0.94
CA GLY A 41 -9.62 -2.82 -2.05
C GLY A 41 -9.16 -3.53 -3.33
N THR A 42 -7.85 -3.60 -3.56
CA THR A 42 -7.23 -4.35 -4.65
C THR A 42 -7.62 -5.83 -4.65
N ASP A 43 -7.67 -6.50 -3.48
CA ASP A 43 -8.08 -7.91 -3.37
C ASP A 43 -9.54 -8.10 -3.76
N VAL A 44 -10.39 -7.10 -3.44
CA VAL A 44 -11.81 -7.08 -3.86
C VAL A 44 -11.92 -6.93 -5.39
N HIS A 45 -11.10 -6.08 -6.00
CA HIS A 45 -11.04 -5.92 -7.46
C HIS A 45 -10.52 -7.19 -8.16
N ILE A 46 -9.53 -7.87 -7.57
CA ILE A 46 -9.07 -9.18 -8.03
C ILE A 46 -10.21 -10.20 -7.97
N LEU A 47 -10.92 -10.29 -6.84
CA LEU A 47 -12.06 -11.18 -6.69
C LEU A 47 -13.14 -10.94 -7.74
N LYS A 48 -13.40 -9.68 -8.09
CA LYS A 48 -14.37 -9.32 -9.14
C LYS A 48 -13.85 -9.59 -10.56
N GLY A 49 -12.56 -9.89 -10.75
CA GLY A 49 -11.93 -10.08 -12.06
C GLY A 49 -11.61 -8.78 -12.80
N GLU A 50 -11.57 -7.66 -12.08
CA GLU A 50 -11.24 -6.34 -12.64
C GLU A 50 -9.72 -6.18 -12.85
N TYR A 51 -8.92 -6.97 -12.15
CA TYR A 51 -7.47 -7.08 -12.37
C TYR A 51 -7.09 -8.47 -12.89
N PRO A 52 -6.23 -8.56 -13.92
CA PRO A 52 -5.80 -9.82 -14.52
C PRO A 52 -4.77 -10.53 -13.64
N VAL A 53 -5.24 -11.38 -12.75
CA VAL A 53 -4.41 -12.25 -11.91
C VAL A 53 -4.52 -13.70 -12.36
N LYS A 54 -3.40 -14.42 -12.39
CA LYS A 54 -3.40 -15.84 -12.79
C LYS A 54 -4.01 -16.72 -11.71
N PRO A 55 -4.87 -17.69 -12.07
CA PRO A 55 -5.32 -18.72 -11.13
C PRO A 55 -4.14 -19.45 -10.47
N GLY A 56 -4.30 -19.77 -9.19
CA GLY A 56 -3.27 -20.43 -8.36
C GLY A 56 -2.36 -19.50 -7.59
N LEU A 57 -2.39 -18.19 -7.84
CA LEU A 57 -1.62 -17.22 -7.03
C LEU A 57 -2.29 -16.97 -5.67
N THR A 58 -1.46 -16.88 -4.64
CA THR A 58 -1.85 -16.32 -3.34
C THR A 58 -2.07 -14.83 -3.50
N ILE A 59 -3.14 -14.29 -2.94
CA ILE A 59 -3.44 -12.85 -2.96
C ILE A 59 -2.82 -12.12 -1.77
N GLY A 60 -2.96 -10.78 -1.73
CA GLY A 60 -2.49 -9.91 -0.65
C GLY A 60 -1.10 -9.31 -0.91
N HIS A 61 -0.88 -8.09 -0.40
CA HIS A 61 0.36 -7.33 -0.65
C HIS A 61 0.78 -6.42 0.51
N GLU A 62 0.15 -6.52 1.67
CA GLU A 62 0.44 -5.65 2.83
C GLU A 62 0.79 -6.47 4.08
N PRO A 63 1.99 -7.14 4.12
CA PRO A 63 2.35 -7.98 5.24
C PRO A 63 3.25 -7.29 6.27
N VAL A 64 3.07 -7.70 7.50
CA VAL A 64 4.02 -7.56 8.61
C VAL A 64 4.35 -8.95 9.12
N GLY A 65 5.59 -9.18 9.53
CA GLY A 65 5.96 -10.49 10.03
C GLY A 65 7.36 -10.55 10.65
N VAL A 66 7.83 -11.77 10.79
CA VAL A 66 9.12 -12.10 11.39
C VAL A 66 9.96 -12.87 10.36
N ILE A 67 11.20 -12.47 10.20
CA ILE A 67 12.13 -13.16 9.30
C ILE A 67 12.38 -14.59 9.80
N GLU A 68 12.03 -15.56 8.98
CA GLU A 68 12.24 -17.00 9.23
C GLU A 68 13.53 -17.51 8.56
N GLU A 69 13.84 -17.03 7.34
CA GLU A 69 15.00 -17.45 6.56
C GLU A 69 15.56 -16.27 5.76
N LEU A 70 16.87 -16.20 5.63
CA LEU A 70 17.58 -15.22 4.81
C LEU A 70 18.38 -15.93 3.74
N GLY A 71 18.20 -15.53 2.50
CA GLY A 71 18.98 -16.01 1.36
C GLY A 71 20.39 -15.41 1.35
N THR A 72 21.27 -16.03 0.58
CA THR A 72 22.64 -15.53 0.41
C THR A 72 22.65 -14.10 -0.14
N GLY A 73 23.54 -13.26 0.40
CA GLY A 73 23.66 -11.85 0.00
C GLY A 73 22.72 -10.89 0.71
N VAL A 74 21.75 -11.36 1.49
CA VAL A 74 20.95 -10.49 2.35
C VAL A 74 21.76 -10.13 3.59
N THR A 75 21.96 -8.84 3.82
CA THR A 75 22.74 -8.30 4.94
C THR A 75 21.96 -7.23 5.70
N GLY A 76 22.34 -6.95 6.95
CA GLY A 76 21.67 -5.95 7.79
C GLY A 76 20.42 -6.46 8.52
N TYR A 77 20.02 -7.71 8.28
CA TYR A 77 18.87 -8.35 8.91
C TYR A 77 19.29 -9.61 9.69
N ARG A 78 18.43 -10.07 10.60
CA ARG A 78 18.62 -11.31 11.35
C ARG A 78 17.33 -12.14 11.40
N ILE A 79 17.49 -13.46 11.47
CA ILE A 79 16.37 -14.38 11.73
C ILE A 79 15.72 -14.01 13.07
N GLY A 80 14.40 -14.05 13.13
CA GLY A 80 13.61 -13.63 14.29
C GLY A 80 13.36 -12.11 14.38
N GLN A 81 13.87 -11.30 13.44
CA GLN A 81 13.61 -9.86 13.40
C GLN A 81 12.22 -9.57 12.87
N ARG A 82 11.49 -8.68 13.57
CA ARG A 82 10.21 -8.14 13.08
C ARG A 82 10.48 -7.16 11.96
N VAL A 83 9.72 -7.32 10.87
CA VAL A 83 9.86 -6.50 9.67
C VAL A 83 8.52 -6.13 9.06
N LEU A 84 8.48 -4.95 8.51
CA LEU A 84 7.49 -4.48 7.57
C LEU A 84 7.97 -4.85 6.16
N VAL A 85 7.07 -5.29 5.30
CA VAL A 85 7.39 -5.64 3.91
C VAL A 85 6.73 -4.64 2.98
N GLY A 86 7.47 -4.12 2.02
CA GLY A 86 6.93 -3.19 1.02
C GLY A 86 5.82 -3.82 0.19
N ALA A 87 4.69 -3.15 0.08
CA ALA A 87 3.59 -3.57 -0.81
C ALA A 87 4.01 -3.51 -2.28
N ILE A 88 4.80 -2.50 -2.61
CA ILE A 88 5.50 -2.38 -3.87
C ILE A 88 6.91 -2.95 -3.68
N THR A 89 7.27 -3.91 -4.52
CA THR A 89 8.52 -4.67 -4.41
C THR A 89 9.49 -4.36 -5.54
N PRO A 90 10.10 -3.14 -5.57
CA PRO A 90 11.12 -2.79 -6.55
C PRO A 90 12.39 -3.61 -6.34
N CYS A 91 13.21 -3.75 -7.39
CA CYS A 91 14.48 -4.46 -7.26
C CYS A 91 15.59 -3.63 -6.58
N GLY A 92 15.40 -2.32 -6.42
CA GLY A 92 16.37 -1.42 -5.79
C GLY A 92 17.62 -1.10 -6.63
N GLN A 93 17.81 -1.72 -7.80
CA GLN A 93 19.09 -1.67 -8.53
C GLN A 93 18.96 -1.24 -10.00
N CYS A 94 17.77 -1.31 -10.60
CA CYS A 94 17.61 -0.85 -11.97
C CYS A 94 17.62 0.68 -12.07
N TYR A 95 17.78 1.20 -13.29
CA TYR A 95 17.81 2.64 -13.54
C TYR A 95 16.64 3.38 -12.88
N ALA A 96 15.42 2.89 -13.05
CA ALA A 96 14.24 3.53 -12.46
C ALA A 96 14.29 3.57 -10.92
N CYS A 97 14.75 2.49 -10.27
CA CYS A 97 14.90 2.46 -8.82
C CYS A 97 15.97 3.43 -8.33
N LEU A 98 17.11 3.50 -9.00
CA LEU A 98 18.22 4.40 -8.66
C LEU A 98 17.87 5.87 -8.89
N ASP A 99 16.94 6.14 -9.81
CA ASP A 99 16.40 7.48 -10.11
C ASP A 99 15.13 7.82 -9.30
N ASN A 100 14.86 7.09 -8.21
CA ASN A 100 13.68 7.25 -7.33
C ASN A 100 12.31 7.08 -8.02
N HIS A 101 12.27 6.34 -9.13
CA HIS A 101 11.05 5.97 -9.84
C HIS A 101 10.73 4.50 -9.64
N SER A 102 10.65 4.04 -8.39
CA SER A 102 10.45 2.62 -8.03
C SER A 102 9.16 2.03 -8.62
N SER A 103 8.13 2.85 -8.82
CA SER A 103 6.90 2.48 -9.54
C SER A 103 7.13 2.09 -11.01
N GLN A 104 8.26 2.45 -11.59
CA GLN A 104 8.69 2.11 -12.94
C GLN A 104 9.74 0.99 -12.96
N CYS A 105 9.89 0.26 -11.85
CA CYS A 105 10.86 -0.81 -11.73
C CYS A 105 10.68 -1.87 -12.83
N GLY A 106 11.76 -2.15 -13.59
CA GLY A 106 11.81 -3.19 -14.62
C GLY A 106 12.37 -4.52 -14.12
N GLY A 107 12.55 -4.71 -12.79
CA GLY A 107 12.99 -5.97 -12.20
C GLY A 107 14.32 -6.48 -12.77
N HIS A 108 15.39 -5.71 -12.68
CA HIS A 108 16.70 -6.02 -13.31
C HIS A 108 16.66 -6.19 -14.83
N GLY A 109 15.63 -5.69 -15.49
CA GLY A 109 15.39 -5.94 -16.92
C GLY A 109 14.73 -7.29 -17.23
N ALA A 110 14.44 -8.09 -16.21
CA ALA A 110 13.83 -9.42 -16.38
C ALA A 110 12.43 -9.39 -17.02
N TYR A 111 11.77 -8.24 -16.96
CA TYR A 111 10.42 -8.05 -17.51
C TYR A 111 10.40 -7.25 -18.82
N GLY A 112 11.56 -7.10 -19.48
CA GLY A 112 11.65 -6.46 -20.79
C GLY A 112 11.21 -5.00 -20.79
N TRP A 113 11.58 -4.22 -19.77
CA TRP A 113 11.21 -2.80 -19.60
C TRP A 113 9.70 -2.53 -19.53
N LYS A 114 8.90 -3.54 -19.27
CA LYS A 114 7.53 -3.31 -18.86
C LYS A 114 7.57 -2.82 -17.42
N ALA A 115 7.21 -1.57 -17.23
CA ALA A 115 6.96 -1.03 -15.90
C ALA A 115 5.80 -1.81 -15.29
N LEU A 116 6.10 -2.79 -14.46
CA LEU A 116 5.09 -3.55 -13.71
C LEU A 116 4.62 -2.79 -12.47
N GLY A 117 5.07 -1.54 -12.33
CA GLY A 117 4.73 -0.70 -11.19
C GLY A 117 5.25 -1.22 -9.86
N GLY A 118 6.14 -2.20 -9.87
CA GLY A 118 6.64 -2.84 -8.64
C GLY A 118 5.60 -3.65 -7.87
N TRP A 119 4.32 -3.58 -8.18
CA TRP A 119 3.28 -4.40 -7.55
C TRP A 119 3.36 -5.83 -8.05
N LYS A 120 4.06 -6.68 -7.31
CA LYS A 120 4.28 -8.09 -7.65
C LYS A 120 3.44 -9.04 -6.80
N PHE A 121 3.34 -8.81 -5.49
CA PHE A 121 2.59 -9.65 -4.56
C PHE A 121 1.11 -9.74 -4.93
N GLY A 122 0.60 -10.97 -5.05
CA GLY A 122 -0.79 -11.23 -5.44
C GLY A 122 -1.13 -10.86 -6.88
N ASN A 123 -0.14 -10.52 -7.71
CA ASN A 123 -0.28 -10.15 -9.12
C ASN A 123 0.58 -11.03 -10.03
N THR A 124 1.91 -10.99 -9.89
CA THR A 124 2.85 -11.76 -10.71
C THR A 124 3.57 -12.84 -9.90
N ILE A 125 3.64 -12.69 -8.58
CA ILE A 125 4.16 -13.67 -7.62
C ILE A 125 3.13 -13.91 -6.52
N ASP A 126 3.31 -14.98 -5.76
CA ASP A 126 2.48 -15.26 -4.58
C ASP A 126 2.50 -14.09 -3.61
N GLY A 127 1.32 -13.74 -3.13
CA GLY A 127 1.10 -12.66 -2.17
C GLY A 127 1.19 -13.11 -0.72
N CYS A 128 0.72 -12.25 0.17
CA CYS A 128 0.95 -12.36 1.60
C CYS A 128 -0.29 -12.72 2.43
N GLN A 129 -1.44 -12.99 1.83
CA GLN A 129 -2.55 -13.61 2.57
C GLN A 129 -2.29 -15.12 2.73
N ALA A 130 -1.22 -15.44 3.45
CA ALA A 130 -0.72 -16.76 3.75
C ALA A 130 0.04 -16.75 5.08
N GLU A 131 0.47 -17.91 5.57
CA GLU A 131 1.31 -17.99 6.78
C GLU A 131 2.76 -17.53 6.53
N TYR A 132 3.23 -17.59 5.29
CA TYR A 132 4.57 -17.17 4.87
C TYR A 132 4.53 -16.48 3.53
N VAL A 133 5.44 -15.53 3.34
CA VAL A 133 5.69 -14.86 2.06
C VAL A 133 7.19 -14.87 1.74
N LEU A 134 7.52 -15.16 0.49
CA LEU A 134 8.88 -15.02 -0.03
C LEU A 134 9.05 -13.60 -0.57
N VAL A 135 9.93 -12.83 0.05
CA VAL A 135 10.19 -11.43 -0.29
C VAL A 135 11.39 -11.37 -1.25
N PRO A 136 11.19 -11.01 -2.52
CA PRO A 136 12.29 -10.81 -3.44
C PRO A 136 13.02 -9.50 -3.15
N ASP A 137 14.30 -9.42 -3.54
CA ASP A 137 15.11 -8.20 -3.37
C ASP A 137 15.00 -7.65 -1.94
N ALA A 138 15.20 -8.52 -0.92
CA ALA A 138 14.88 -8.26 0.48
C ALA A 138 15.51 -6.97 1.02
N MET A 139 16.72 -6.62 0.55
CA MET A 139 17.43 -5.39 0.93
C MET A 139 16.68 -4.10 0.53
N ALA A 140 15.82 -4.16 -0.48
CA ALA A 140 15.02 -3.03 -0.96
C ALA A 140 13.57 -3.05 -0.44
N ASN A 141 13.14 -4.16 0.17
CA ASN A 141 11.72 -4.41 0.43
C ASN A 141 11.39 -4.77 1.88
N LEU A 142 12.37 -4.76 2.78
CA LEU A 142 12.17 -4.97 4.21
C LEU A 142 12.56 -3.72 5.00
N GLU A 143 11.78 -3.42 6.03
CA GLU A 143 12.10 -2.39 7.01
C GLU A 143 11.95 -2.96 8.43
N PRO A 144 12.96 -2.84 9.30
CA PRO A 144 12.85 -3.24 10.70
C PRO A 144 11.78 -2.44 11.44
N ILE A 145 10.96 -3.13 12.21
CA ILE A 145 9.94 -2.49 13.05
C ILE A 145 10.58 -2.11 14.39
N PRO A 146 10.48 -0.83 14.82
CA PRO A 146 10.88 -0.41 16.16
C PRO A 146 10.18 -1.23 17.26
N ASP A 147 10.88 -1.52 18.35
CA ASP A 147 10.37 -2.39 19.41
C ASP A 147 9.15 -1.79 20.16
N ASP A 148 9.03 -0.47 20.17
CA ASP A 148 7.93 0.28 20.79
C ASP A 148 6.66 0.39 19.91
N LEU A 149 6.71 -0.10 18.67
CA LEU A 149 5.55 -0.15 17.78
C LEU A 149 5.00 -1.58 17.64
N THR A 150 3.67 -1.69 17.63
CA THR A 150 3.00 -2.97 17.35
C THR A 150 2.87 -3.22 15.85
N ASP A 151 2.59 -4.47 15.48
CA ASP A 151 2.38 -4.84 14.07
C ASP A 151 1.19 -4.08 13.46
N GLU A 152 0.11 -3.88 14.24
CA GLU A 152 -1.08 -3.15 13.79
C GLU A 152 -0.81 -1.66 13.57
N GLN A 153 0.07 -1.06 14.35
CA GLN A 153 0.42 0.36 14.21
C GLN A 153 1.20 0.63 12.92
N VAL A 154 2.01 -0.33 12.47
CA VAL A 154 2.85 -0.18 11.27
C VAL A 154 2.24 -0.79 10.01
N LEU A 155 1.21 -1.62 10.15
CA LEU A 155 0.62 -2.40 9.06
C LEU A 155 0.19 -1.54 7.86
N MET A 156 -0.27 -0.31 8.09
CA MET A 156 -0.71 0.59 7.02
C MET A 156 0.43 1.38 6.36
N CYS A 157 1.66 1.31 6.89
CA CYS A 157 2.78 2.11 6.38
C CYS A 157 3.21 1.76 4.95
N PRO A 158 3.32 0.47 4.56
CA PRO A 158 3.96 0.10 3.29
C PRO A 158 3.12 0.40 2.05
N ASP A 159 1.80 0.55 2.18
CA ASP A 159 0.91 0.88 1.06
C ASP A 159 0.04 2.10 1.35
N ILE A 160 -0.92 1.94 2.24
CA ILE A 160 -1.99 2.92 2.44
C ILE A 160 -1.45 4.28 2.87
N MET A 161 -0.55 4.32 3.85
CA MET A 161 0.02 5.57 4.33
C MET A 161 0.99 6.16 3.31
N SER A 162 1.89 5.36 2.75
CA SER A 162 2.84 5.82 1.74
C SER A 162 2.13 6.33 0.48
N THR A 163 1.08 5.64 0.02
CA THR A 163 0.27 6.06 -1.14
C THR A 163 -0.48 7.36 -0.86
N GLY A 164 -1.12 7.48 0.31
CA GLY A 164 -1.82 8.71 0.69
C GLY A 164 -0.88 9.91 0.83
N PHE A 165 0.27 9.73 1.46
CA PHE A 165 1.28 10.79 1.60
C PHE A 165 1.90 11.16 0.25
N SER A 166 2.18 10.18 -0.60
CA SER A 166 2.64 10.41 -1.97
C SER A 166 1.63 11.21 -2.81
N GLY A 167 0.33 11.03 -2.56
CA GLY A 167 -0.72 11.86 -3.17
C GLY A 167 -0.57 13.33 -2.82
N ALA A 168 -0.39 13.65 -1.53
CA ALA A 168 -0.16 15.02 -1.08
C ALA A 168 1.18 15.61 -1.61
N GLU A 169 2.19 14.76 -1.74
CA GLU A 169 3.49 15.14 -2.33
C GLU A 169 3.39 15.42 -3.82
N SER A 170 2.75 14.52 -4.57
CA SER A 170 2.55 14.65 -6.02
C SER A 170 1.67 15.84 -6.37
N GLY A 171 0.69 16.15 -5.52
CA GLY A 171 -0.09 17.38 -5.58
C GLY A 171 0.71 18.63 -5.24
N LYS A 172 1.98 18.47 -4.80
CA LYS A 172 2.87 19.57 -4.41
C LYS A 172 2.27 20.48 -3.33
N VAL A 173 1.49 19.90 -2.42
CA VAL A 173 0.90 20.62 -1.30
C VAL A 173 1.98 21.36 -0.51
N LYS A 174 1.74 22.62 -0.23
CA LYS A 174 2.66 23.53 0.49
C LYS A 174 1.93 24.37 1.52
N ILE A 175 2.70 25.07 2.34
CA ILE A 175 2.19 25.98 3.36
C ILE A 175 1.27 27.03 2.71
N GLY A 176 0.08 27.19 3.27
CA GLY A 176 -0.91 28.18 2.82
C GLY A 176 -1.99 27.64 1.90
N ASP A 177 -1.80 26.47 1.29
CA ASP A 177 -2.74 25.90 0.32
C ASP A 177 -4.10 25.56 0.93
N THR A 178 -5.15 25.72 0.12
CA THR A 178 -6.46 25.10 0.29
C THR A 178 -6.49 23.80 -0.52
N VAL A 179 -6.73 22.68 0.14
CA VAL A 179 -6.68 21.34 -0.46
C VAL A 179 -8.05 20.67 -0.36
N VAL A 180 -8.48 19.98 -1.42
CA VAL A 180 -9.62 19.07 -1.33
C VAL A 180 -9.16 17.62 -1.55
N VAL A 181 -9.66 16.71 -0.71
CA VAL A 181 -9.42 15.27 -0.84
C VAL A 181 -10.75 14.58 -1.05
N PHE A 182 -10.95 14.01 -2.24
CA PHE A 182 -12.12 13.21 -2.60
C PHE A 182 -11.94 11.77 -2.17
N ALA A 183 -13.00 11.19 -1.58
CA ALA A 183 -13.05 9.87 -0.97
C ALA A 183 -12.18 9.74 0.30
N GLN A 184 -12.83 9.38 1.40
CA GLN A 184 -12.21 9.22 2.71
C GLN A 184 -12.14 7.75 3.13
N GLY A 185 -11.77 6.88 2.17
CA GLY A 185 -11.25 5.55 2.47
C GLY A 185 -9.85 5.64 3.10
N PRO A 186 -9.21 4.52 3.43
CA PRO A 186 -7.91 4.53 4.14
C PRO A 186 -6.85 5.41 3.47
N ILE A 187 -6.70 5.34 2.15
CA ILE A 187 -5.76 6.19 1.38
C ILE A 187 -6.14 7.67 1.47
N GLY A 188 -7.43 8.02 1.29
CA GLY A 188 -7.88 9.40 1.38
C GLY A 188 -7.68 10.01 2.77
N LEU A 189 -7.88 9.23 3.83
CA LEU A 189 -7.59 9.63 5.20
C LEU A 189 -6.09 9.93 5.39
N CYS A 190 -5.21 9.08 4.85
CA CYS A 190 -3.76 9.31 4.87
C CYS A 190 -3.35 10.51 3.99
N ALA A 191 -4.00 10.71 2.82
CA ALA A 191 -3.76 11.90 2.00
C ALA A 191 -4.18 13.19 2.74
N THR A 192 -5.29 13.15 3.48
CA THR A 192 -5.73 14.24 4.35
C THR A 192 -4.67 14.57 5.42
N ALA A 193 -4.15 13.55 6.11
CA ALA A 193 -3.07 13.72 7.09
C ALA A 193 -1.78 14.24 6.43
N GLY A 194 -1.43 13.70 5.26
CA GLY A 194 -0.27 14.13 4.48
C GLY A 194 -0.37 15.60 4.06
N ALA A 195 -1.54 16.05 3.60
CA ALA A 195 -1.79 17.46 3.29
C ALA A 195 -1.62 18.36 4.52
N LYS A 196 -2.11 17.91 5.69
CA LYS A 196 -1.92 18.65 6.96
C LYS A 196 -0.46 18.78 7.34
N LEU A 197 0.30 17.69 7.29
CA LEU A 197 1.73 17.66 7.61
C LEU A 197 2.56 18.52 6.64
N ARG A 198 2.13 18.66 5.39
CA ARG A 198 2.79 19.53 4.39
C ARG A 198 2.42 21.01 4.53
N GLY A 199 1.52 21.36 5.45
CA GLY A 199 1.22 22.74 5.80
C GLY A 199 0.00 23.35 5.08
N ALA A 200 -0.89 22.54 4.52
CA ALA A 200 -2.17 23.02 4.05
C ALA A 200 -2.91 23.76 5.19
N THR A 201 -3.42 24.94 4.91
CA THR A 201 -4.10 25.79 5.91
C THR A 201 -5.62 25.57 5.91
N ARG A 202 -6.15 25.01 4.84
CA ARG A 202 -7.55 24.60 4.74
C ARG A 202 -7.66 23.28 4.01
N ILE A 203 -8.22 22.28 4.67
CA ILE A 203 -8.40 20.94 4.12
C ILE A 203 -9.89 20.61 4.08
N ILE A 204 -10.40 20.40 2.88
CA ILE A 204 -11.78 20.03 2.60
C ILE A 204 -11.79 18.55 2.24
N THR A 205 -12.66 17.76 2.87
CA THR A 205 -12.80 16.35 2.53
C THR A 205 -14.21 16.04 2.03
N VAL A 206 -14.29 15.16 1.04
CA VAL A 206 -15.55 14.79 0.39
C VAL A 206 -15.72 13.27 0.46
N ASP A 207 -16.82 12.80 1.04
CA ASP A 207 -17.22 11.38 1.05
C ASP A 207 -18.74 11.28 1.20
N GLY A 208 -19.31 10.09 0.95
CA GLY A 208 -20.73 9.81 1.15
C GLY A 208 -21.02 9.01 2.43
N ILE A 209 -20.00 8.73 3.26
CA ILE A 209 -20.10 7.93 4.49
C ILE A 209 -19.75 8.81 5.69
N ALA A 210 -20.72 9.02 6.57
CA ALA A 210 -20.60 9.95 7.68
C ALA A 210 -19.46 9.60 8.65
N GLU A 211 -19.26 8.31 8.90
CA GLU A 211 -18.19 7.81 9.79
C GLU A 211 -16.81 8.11 9.22
N ARG A 212 -16.61 8.01 7.92
CA ARG A 212 -15.34 8.38 7.25
C ARG A 212 -15.08 9.88 7.34
N LEU A 213 -16.12 10.70 7.14
CA LEU A 213 -16.01 12.15 7.32
C LEU A 213 -15.70 12.54 8.78
N ALA A 214 -16.23 11.80 9.76
CA ALA A 214 -15.89 12.02 11.16
C ALA A 214 -14.42 11.67 11.45
N ILE A 215 -13.89 10.58 10.87
CA ILE A 215 -12.48 10.21 10.99
C ILE A 215 -11.59 11.24 10.27
N SER A 216 -11.98 11.73 9.10
CA SER A 216 -11.19 12.70 8.35
C SER A 216 -10.94 14.01 9.13
N LYS A 217 -11.87 14.42 9.97
CA LYS A 217 -11.66 15.55 10.91
C LYS A 217 -10.52 15.25 11.89
N ARG A 218 -10.44 14.04 12.41
CA ARG A 218 -9.34 13.62 13.30
C ARG A 218 -8.00 13.57 12.56
N MET A 219 -8.03 13.31 11.25
CA MET A 219 -6.85 13.29 10.37
C MET A 219 -6.43 14.69 9.88
N GLY A 220 -7.18 15.73 10.22
CA GLY A 220 -6.80 17.11 9.94
C GLY A 220 -7.71 17.86 8.96
N ALA A 221 -8.86 17.30 8.57
CA ALA A 221 -9.84 18.01 7.77
C ALA A 221 -10.51 19.16 8.56
N ASP A 222 -10.53 20.34 7.98
CA ASP A 222 -11.22 21.50 8.54
C ASP A 222 -12.71 21.48 8.18
N ILE A 223 -13.02 21.06 6.95
CA ILE A 223 -14.37 21.04 6.40
C ILE A 223 -14.65 19.67 5.78
N THR A 224 -15.84 19.15 6.03
CA THR A 224 -16.31 17.90 5.45
C THR A 224 -17.57 18.12 4.62
N ILE A 225 -17.64 17.51 3.44
CA ILE A 225 -18.80 17.59 2.54
C ILE A 225 -19.31 16.18 2.28
N ASN A 226 -20.58 15.93 2.62
CA ASN A 226 -21.26 14.71 2.23
C ASN A 226 -21.88 14.92 0.84
N PHE A 227 -21.31 14.25 -0.18
CA PHE A 227 -21.78 14.39 -1.56
C PHE A 227 -23.18 13.81 -1.82
N ARG A 228 -23.75 13.05 -0.87
CA ARG A 228 -25.13 12.58 -0.94
C ARG A 228 -26.14 13.63 -0.53
N GLU A 229 -25.69 14.67 0.17
CA GLU A 229 -26.55 15.75 0.70
C GLU A 229 -26.36 17.06 -0.08
N LYS A 230 -25.15 17.29 -0.60
CA LYS A 230 -24.77 18.53 -1.27
C LYS A 230 -23.88 18.26 -2.48
N ASN A 231 -23.99 19.12 -3.49
CA ASN A 231 -23.04 19.09 -4.60
C ASN A 231 -21.66 19.56 -4.10
N PRO A 232 -20.61 18.74 -4.18
CA PRO A 232 -19.30 19.11 -3.67
C PRO A 232 -18.70 20.32 -4.37
N ILE A 233 -18.91 20.47 -5.68
CA ILE A 233 -18.34 21.58 -6.46
C ILE A 233 -18.96 22.91 -6.00
N ASP A 234 -20.28 22.95 -5.88
CA ASP A 234 -20.99 24.17 -5.45
C ASP A 234 -20.56 24.59 -4.03
N GLU A 235 -20.44 23.62 -3.11
CA GLU A 235 -19.99 23.89 -1.75
C GLU A 235 -18.52 24.36 -1.72
N ILE A 236 -17.63 23.75 -2.50
CA ILE A 236 -16.23 24.17 -2.59
C ILE A 236 -16.14 25.59 -3.15
N MET A 237 -16.84 25.90 -4.23
CA MET A 237 -16.86 27.25 -4.82
C MET A 237 -17.40 28.30 -3.84
N LYS A 238 -18.43 27.95 -3.06
CA LYS A 238 -18.96 28.81 -2.01
C LYS A 238 -17.95 29.06 -0.88
N ILE A 239 -17.27 28.01 -0.40
CA ILE A 239 -16.26 28.08 0.68
C ILE A 239 -15.05 28.90 0.26
N THR A 240 -14.74 28.94 -1.03
CA THR A 240 -13.56 29.57 -1.61
C THR A 240 -13.86 30.91 -2.33
N ASP A 241 -15.05 31.46 -2.15
CA ASP A 241 -15.49 32.71 -2.83
C ASP A 241 -15.29 32.64 -4.35
N GLY A 242 -15.62 31.52 -4.97
CA GLY A 242 -15.52 31.27 -6.40
C GLY A 242 -14.11 31.00 -6.94
N LYS A 243 -13.09 30.95 -6.08
CA LYS A 243 -11.67 30.75 -6.50
C LYS A 243 -11.31 29.28 -6.74
N GLY A 244 -12.02 28.35 -6.12
CA GLY A 244 -11.63 26.93 -6.10
C GLY A 244 -10.52 26.65 -5.09
N VAL A 245 -9.83 25.52 -5.26
CA VAL A 245 -8.77 25.05 -4.38
C VAL A 245 -7.42 25.08 -5.10
N ASP A 246 -6.31 25.12 -4.32
CA ASP A 246 -4.96 25.07 -4.89
C ASP A 246 -4.59 23.66 -5.34
N VAL A 247 -5.09 22.62 -4.61
CA VAL A 247 -4.80 21.20 -4.88
C VAL A 247 -6.06 20.35 -4.70
N ALA A 248 -6.28 19.40 -5.63
CA ALA A 248 -7.36 18.42 -5.59
C ALA A 248 -6.83 16.98 -5.84
#